data_94bb2d74755c732ffa803b5c8d363682
#
_entry.id   94bb2d74755c732ffa803b5c8d363682
#
_cell.length_a   1.000
_cell.length_b   1.000
_cell.length_c   1.000
_cell.angle_alpha   90.00
_cell.angle_beta   90.00
_cell.angle_gamma   90.00
#
_symmetry.space_group_name_H-M   'P 1'
#
loop_
_entity.id
_entity.type
_entity.pdbx_description
1 polymer ?
#
loop_
_entity_poly.entity_id
_entity_poly.type
_entity_poly.pdbx_seq_one_letter_code
_entity_poly.pdbx_strand_id
1 'polypeptide(L)'
;SLYQWTGLTAMIIYGEHRCAYPAEAIPRSFPLETTHWRQKDHREKAFSNIDNFYWESSDGCLDWLAAPIGDDINLQGQVILLQANREYVKEDYLLLDCAVSACAMEIKRLNSIVNVQRKYRKAFLDNLLCGRYGWNEAKYQAEELGFSLPEEGIAAFISFNPETVNVFDDTCLDVIDSLVAGILGSKTVFGPVEKDAILIFIPSAQENFLVLINKLYEQLRAALNDSGMIIGIGRAATFMDVGKSFAEAKSAIKIGSFLNLNPKIYSFSGLGFYRLLKLPDVDAEIARYYDDYLRPLQKKELNKDSVLIKTLACFIENGYSYQDTAKIMYLHPNTVRYRIANIEKLCRVNLKYADDRLNMEIALKILPLLNP
;
A
#
# COMPACT_ATOMS: atom_id res chain seq x y z
N SER A 1 7.62 -41.36 -1.18
CA SER A 1 6.69 -40.48 -1.94
C SER A 1 5.36 -41.19 -2.15
N LEU A 2 4.26 -40.46 -2.33
CA LEU A 2 2.93 -41.04 -2.65
C LEU A 2 3.01 -42.01 -3.83
N TYR A 3 3.75 -41.67 -4.86
CA TYR A 3 3.98 -42.56 -6.02
C TYR A 3 4.57 -43.91 -5.65
N GLN A 4 5.50 -43.95 -4.71
CA GLN A 4 6.11 -45.24 -4.30
C GLN A 4 5.12 -46.19 -3.62
N TRP A 5 4.10 -45.67 -2.96
CA TRP A 5 3.09 -46.42 -2.23
C TRP A 5 1.86 -46.75 -3.05
N THR A 6 1.40 -45.78 -3.90
CA THR A 6 0.19 -45.93 -4.71
C THR A 6 0.45 -46.43 -6.13
N GLY A 7 1.66 -46.20 -6.67
CA GLY A 7 1.97 -46.32 -8.09
C GLY A 7 1.23 -45.27 -8.97
N LEU A 8 0.56 -44.31 -8.35
CA LEU A 8 -0.20 -43.24 -9.04
C LEU A 8 0.59 -41.95 -9.05
N THR A 9 0.48 -41.18 -10.13
CA THR A 9 1.10 -39.85 -10.21
C THR A 9 0.45 -38.91 -9.21
N ALA A 10 1.27 -38.33 -8.36
CA ALA A 10 0.83 -37.35 -7.37
C ALA A 10 1.20 -35.92 -7.81
N MET A 11 0.28 -34.98 -7.65
CA MET A 11 0.51 -33.56 -7.90
C MET A 11 0.07 -32.73 -6.71
N ILE A 12 0.86 -31.73 -6.36
CA ILE A 12 0.54 -30.74 -5.32
C ILE A 12 0.39 -29.40 -6.03
N ILE A 13 -0.73 -28.74 -5.79
CA ILE A 13 -1.00 -27.38 -6.24
C ILE A 13 -1.07 -26.50 -4.98
N TYR A 14 -0.23 -25.45 -4.92
CA TYR A 14 -0.19 -24.48 -3.83
C TYR A 14 0.04 -23.08 -4.40
N GLY A 15 -0.99 -22.24 -4.36
CA GLY A 15 -1.00 -20.96 -5.06
C GLY A 15 -0.75 -21.15 -6.56
N GLU A 16 0.25 -20.46 -7.10
CA GLU A 16 0.69 -20.63 -8.51
C GLU A 16 1.69 -21.77 -8.70
N HIS A 17 2.18 -22.37 -7.62
CA HIS A 17 3.17 -23.43 -7.67
C HIS A 17 2.52 -24.80 -7.90
N ARG A 18 3.12 -25.58 -8.77
CA ARG A 18 2.70 -26.95 -9.11
C ARG A 18 3.90 -27.85 -9.09
N CYS A 19 3.79 -28.92 -8.34
CA CYS A 19 4.83 -29.94 -8.23
C CYS A 19 4.20 -31.30 -8.45
N ALA A 20 4.71 -32.08 -9.36
CA ALA A 20 4.23 -33.44 -9.61
C ALA A 20 5.34 -34.46 -9.64
N TYR A 21 5.02 -35.69 -9.28
CA TYR A 21 5.96 -36.81 -9.33
C TYR A 21 5.26 -38.10 -9.75
N PRO A 22 5.79 -38.82 -10.78
CA PRO A 22 6.82 -38.33 -11.68
C PRO A 22 6.29 -37.18 -12.59
N ALA A 23 7.14 -36.19 -12.86
CA ALA A 23 6.75 -35.01 -13.63
C ALA A 23 6.35 -35.35 -15.08
N GLU A 24 6.93 -36.40 -15.63
CA GLU A 24 6.72 -36.88 -17.02
C GLU A 24 5.36 -37.56 -17.20
N ALA A 25 4.71 -37.96 -16.11
CA ALA A 25 3.43 -38.71 -16.16
C ALA A 25 2.18 -37.81 -16.16
N ILE A 26 2.37 -36.50 -16.12
CA ILE A 26 1.23 -35.58 -16.26
C ILE A 26 0.86 -35.49 -17.76
N PRO A 27 -0.37 -35.85 -18.13
CA PRO A 27 -0.83 -35.64 -19.49
C PRO A 27 -0.74 -34.17 -19.89
N ARG A 28 -0.25 -33.88 -21.10
CA ARG A 28 -0.18 -32.50 -21.62
C ARG A 28 -1.56 -31.80 -21.67
N SER A 29 -2.60 -32.63 -21.75
CA SER A 29 -4.01 -32.25 -21.79
C SER A 29 -4.64 -32.07 -20.40
N PHE A 30 -3.89 -32.19 -19.29
CA PHE A 30 -4.45 -32.00 -17.94
C PHE A 30 -5.04 -30.59 -17.77
N PRO A 31 -6.33 -30.46 -17.43
CA PRO A 31 -6.97 -29.15 -17.28
C PRO A 31 -6.39 -28.44 -16.08
N LEU A 32 -5.66 -27.37 -16.35
CA LEU A 32 -4.97 -26.58 -15.33
C LEU A 32 -5.92 -25.65 -14.55
N GLU A 33 -7.07 -25.35 -15.16
CA GLU A 33 -8.11 -24.52 -14.55
C GLU A 33 -9.18 -25.40 -13.91
N THR A 34 -9.43 -25.17 -12.61
CA THR A 34 -10.44 -25.93 -11.85
C THR A 34 -11.87 -25.75 -12.39
N THR A 35 -12.12 -24.71 -13.17
CA THR A 35 -13.38 -24.43 -13.87
C THR A 35 -13.81 -25.53 -14.83
N HIS A 36 -12.89 -26.34 -15.34
CA HIS A 36 -13.16 -27.45 -16.25
C HIS A 36 -13.34 -28.81 -15.55
N TRP A 37 -13.19 -28.83 -14.21
CA TRP A 37 -13.29 -30.05 -13.44
C TRP A 37 -14.75 -30.44 -13.22
N ARG A 38 -15.10 -31.68 -13.52
CA ARG A 38 -16.43 -32.23 -13.27
C ARG A 38 -16.33 -33.24 -12.13
N GLN A 39 -17.14 -33.04 -11.09
CA GLN A 39 -17.18 -33.93 -9.93
C GLN A 39 -17.99 -35.19 -10.24
N LYS A 40 -17.48 -36.36 -9.86
CA LYS A 40 -18.22 -37.63 -9.87
C LYS A 40 -19.05 -37.77 -8.61
N ASP A 41 -20.28 -38.29 -8.74
CA ASP A 41 -21.25 -38.46 -7.61
C ASP A 41 -20.86 -39.54 -6.59
N HIS A 42 -19.71 -40.13 -6.62
CA HIS A 42 -19.25 -41.15 -5.68
C HIS A 42 -18.28 -40.55 -4.65
N ARG A 43 -18.83 -40.07 -3.53
CA ARG A 43 -18.06 -39.82 -2.32
C ARG A 43 -18.00 -41.09 -1.48
N GLU A 44 -16.84 -41.60 -1.20
CA GLU A 44 -16.71 -42.62 -0.15
C GLU A 44 -17.01 -41.95 1.19
N LYS A 45 -18.08 -42.37 1.88
CA LYS A 45 -18.58 -41.75 3.11
C LYS A 45 -17.55 -41.58 4.23
N ALA A 46 -16.46 -42.35 4.17
CA ALA A 46 -15.39 -42.31 5.15
C ALA A 46 -14.39 -41.15 4.93
N PHE A 47 -14.36 -40.52 3.75
CA PHE A 47 -13.39 -39.47 3.35
C PHE A 47 -14.13 -38.28 2.70
N SER A 48 -14.93 -37.61 3.52
CA SER A 48 -15.81 -36.52 3.07
C SER A 48 -15.07 -35.33 2.41
N ASN A 49 -13.77 -35.19 2.67
CA ASN A 49 -12.95 -34.11 2.16
C ASN A 49 -12.19 -34.45 0.87
N ILE A 50 -12.36 -35.67 0.33
CA ILE A 50 -11.71 -36.10 -0.91
C ILE A 50 -12.77 -36.20 -2.00
N ASP A 51 -12.60 -35.39 -3.02
CA ASP A 51 -13.48 -35.37 -4.19
C ASP A 51 -12.86 -36.12 -5.35
N ASN A 52 -13.70 -36.82 -6.10
CA ASN A 52 -13.31 -37.49 -7.34
C ASN A 52 -13.75 -36.61 -8.50
N PHE A 53 -12.80 -36.25 -9.35
CA PHE A 53 -13.03 -35.42 -10.55
C PHE A 53 -12.72 -36.20 -11.82
N TYR A 54 -13.34 -35.78 -12.90
CA TYR A 54 -13.03 -36.30 -14.22
C TYR A 54 -13.03 -35.19 -15.27
N TRP A 55 -12.31 -35.42 -16.35
CA TRP A 55 -12.31 -34.58 -17.52
C TRP A 55 -12.30 -35.44 -18.78
N GLU A 56 -13.15 -35.09 -19.73
CA GLU A 56 -13.24 -35.75 -21.01
C GLU A 56 -12.57 -34.90 -22.09
N SER A 57 -11.60 -35.47 -22.77
CA SER A 57 -10.96 -34.87 -23.91
C SER A 57 -11.09 -35.76 -25.17
N SER A 58 -10.68 -35.25 -26.33
CA SER A 58 -10.56 -36.02 -27.56
C SER A 58 -9.69 -37.28 -27.42
N ASP A 59 -8.76 -37.27 -26.48
CA ASP A 59 -7.75 -38.31 -26.23
C ASP A 59 -8.15 -39.31 -25.15
N GLY A 60 -9.32 -39.15 -24.52
CA GLY A 60 -9.85 -40.05 -23.50
C GLY A 60 -10.39 -39.33 -22.26
N CYS A 61 -10.86 -40.13 -21.29
CA CYS A 61 -11.32 -39.66 -19.97
C CYS A 61 -10.19 -39.76 -18.96
N LEU A 62 -9.91 -38.69 -18.25
CA LEU A 62 -8.92 -38.63 -17.16
C LEU A 62 -9.65 -38.45 -15.84
N ASP A 63 -9.39 -39.36 -14.90
CA ASP A 63 -9.95 -39.32 -13.56
C ASP A 63 -8.86 -38.99 -12.53
N TRP A 64 -9.23 -38.24 -11.47
CA TRP A 64 -8.34 -38.00 -10.34
C TRP A 64 -9.06 -37.79 -9.03
N LEU A 65 -8.39 -38.10 -7.93
CA LEU A 65 -8.79 -37.70 -6.59
C LEU A 65 -8.10 -36.39 -6.25
N ALA A 66 -8.84 -35.45 -5.67
CA ALA A 66 -8.30 -34.20 -5.14
C ALA A 66 -8.73 -34.04 -3.69
N ALA A 67 -7.80 -33.65 -2.85
CA ALA A 67 -8.05 -33.33 -1.45
C ALA A 67 -7.48 -31.95 -1.12
N PRO A 68 -8.27 -31.06 -0.49
CA PRO A 68 -7.87 -29.70 -0.15
C PRO A 68 -6.83 -29.70 0.96
N ILE A 69 -5.86 -28.78 0.87
CA ILE A 69 -4.95 -28.46 1.94
C ILE A 69 -5.49 -27.22 2.65
N GLY A 70 -6.05 -27.40 3.86
CA GLY A 70 -6.70 -26.34 4.62
C GLY A 70 -8.17 -26.66 4.89
N ASP A 71 -8.88 -25.70 5.49
CA ASP A 71 -10.31 -25.79 5.78
C ASP A 71 -11.12 -25.08 4.69
N ASP A 72 -12.43 -25.34 4.59
CA ASP A 72 -13.36 -24.76 3.60
C ASP A 72 -13.30 -23.22 3.51
N ILE A 73 -12.87 -22.56 4.58
CA ILE A 73 -12.74 -21.09 4.66
C ILE A 73 -11.35 -20.62 4.22
N ASN A 74 -10.32 -21.49 4.27
CA ASN A 74 -8.92 -21.13 4.04
C ASN A 74 -8.22 -22.20 3.19
N LEU A 75 -8.66 -22.33 1.94
CA LEU A 75 -8.09 -23.26 0.98
C LEU A 75 -6.70 -22.78 0.56
N GLN A 76 -5.64 -23.45 1.00
CA GLN A 76 -4.26 -23.10 0.70
C GLN A 76 -3.73 -23.79 -0.57
N GLY A 77 -4.30 -24.96 -0.89
CA GLY A 77 -3.89 -25.74 -2.05
C GLY A 77 -4.64 -27.06 -2.14
N GLN A 78 -4.16 -27.95 -3.02
CA GLN A 78 -4.75 -29.27 -3.22
C GLN A 78 -3.66 -30.32 -3.47
N VAL A 79 -3.88 -31.53 -2.96
CA VAL A 79 -3.12 -32.72 -3.34
C VAL A 79 -3.98 -33.55 -4.26
N ILE A 80 -3.42 -33.93 -5.40
CA ILE A 80 -4.12 -34.66 -6.48
C ILE A 80 -3.44 -35.97 -6.72
N LEU A 81 -4.21 -37.05 -6.86
CA LEU A 81 -3.75 -38.35 -7.34
C LEU A 81 -4.42 -38.62 -8.70
N LEU A 82 -3.59 -38.75 -9.74
CA LEU A 82 -4.06 -39.07 -11.10
C LEU A 82 -4.21 -40.58 -11.26
N GLN A 83 -5.33 -41.02 -11.80
CA GLN A 83 -5.59 -42.41 -12.14
C GLN A 83 -4.71 -42.78 -13.36
N ALA A 84 -3.87 -43.81 -13.18
CA ALA A 84 -3.00 -44.24 -14.26
C ALA A 84 -3.57 -45.45 -15.01
N ASN A 85 -3.71 -46.60 -14.39
CA ASN A 85 -4.09 -47.86 -15.07
C ASN A 85 -4.91 -48.81 -14.19
N ARG A 86 -5.45 -48.36 -13.07
CA ARG A 86 -6.26 -49.14 -12.13
C ARG A 86 -7.30 -48.27 -11.44
N GLU A 87 -8.36 -48.90 -10.93
CA GLU A 87 -9.33 -48.19 -10.07
C GLU A 87 -8.71 -47.82 -8.74
N TYR A 88 -9.26 -46.76 -8.11
CA TYR A 88 -8.87 -46.33 -6.79
C TYR A 88 -9.31 -47.36 -5.74
N VAL A 89 -8.39 -47.67 -4.83
CA VAL A 89 -8.66 -48.55 -3.68
C VAL A 89 -8.69 -47.70 -2.40
N LYS A 90 -9.23 -48.27 -1.35
CA LYS A 90 -9.40 -47.56 -0.06
C LYS A 90 -8.08 -47.01 0.49
N GLU A 91 -6.98 -47.71 0.24
CA GLU A 91 -5.64 -47.32 0.60
C GLU A 91 -5.20 -46.02 -0.07
N ASP A 92 -5.64 -45.75 -1.31
CA ASP A 92 -5.31 -44.51 -2.02
C ASP A 92 -5.93 -43.28 -1.33
N TYR A 93 -7.17 -43.40 -0.82
CA TYR A 93 -7.84 -42.36 -0.06
C TYR A 93 -7.12 -42.09 1.27
N LEU A 94 -6.72 -43.16 1.99
CA LEU A 94 -5.96 -43.04 3.23
C LEU A 94 -4.62 -42.36 3.02
N LEU A 95 -3.89 -42.75 1.96
CA LEU A 95 -2.59 -42.17 1.63
C LEU A 95 -2.72 -40.72 1.19
N LEU A 96 -3.78 -40.38 0.47
CA LEU A 96 -4.05 -39.01 0.07
C LEU A 96 -4.36 -38.12 1.30
N ASP A 97 -5.16 -38.59 2.23
CA ASP A 97 -5.46 -37.89 3.50
C ASP A 97 -4.21 -37.68 4.35
N CYS A 98 -3.37 -38.71 4.47
CA CYS A 98 -2.07 -38.60 5.13
C CYS A 98 -1.15 -37.57 4.44
N ALA A 99 -1.17 -37.52 3.11
CA ALA A 99 -0.37 -36.58 2.34
C ALA A 99 -0.83 -35.14 2.53
N VAL A 100 -2.14 -34.91 2.52
CA VAL A 100 -2.74 -33.60 2.83
C VAL A 100 -2.32 -33.14 4.22
N SER A 101 -2.44 -34.02 5.22
CA SER A 101 -2.02 -33.71 6.58
C SER A 101 -0.53 -33.36 6.69
N ALA A 102 0.35 -34.11 5.98
CA ALA A 102 1.77 -33.83 5.94
C ALA A 102 2.07 -32.48 5.24
N CYS A 103 1.40 -32.20 4.12
CA CYS A 103 1.52 -30.91 3.42
C CYS A 103 1.06 -29.75 4.31
N ALA A 104 -0.09 -29.90 4.97
CA ALA A 104 -0.62 -28.88 5.89
C ALA A 104 0.34 -28.59 7.06
N MET A 105 0.98 -29.64 7.63
CA MET A 105 1.97 -29.48 8.68
C MET A 105 3.21 -28.73 8.17
N GLU A 106 3.70 -29.07 6.99
CA GLU A 106 4.89 -28.41 6.41
C GLU A 106 4.60 -26.94 6.06
N ILE A 107 3.44 -26.65 5.49
CA ILE A 107 3.00 -25.27 5.23
C ILE A 107 2.92 -24.48 6.54
N LYS A 108 2.29 -25.04 7.58
CA LYS A 108 2.25 -24.39 8.91
C LYS A 108 3.65 -24.16 9.49
N ARG A 109 4.56 -25.10 9.31
CA ARG A 109 5.96 -24.95 9.74
C ARG A 109 6.66 -23.81 9.02
N LEU A 110 6.53 -23.75 7.69
CA LEU A 110 7.12 -22.70 6.86
C LEU A 110 6.54 -21.32 7.21
N ASN A 111 5.22 -21.22 7.33
CA ASN A 111 4.55 -20.00 7.74
C ASN A 111 4.98 -19.53 9.14
N SER A 112 5.19 -20.48 10.07
CA SER A 112 5.69 -20.15 11.41
C SER A 112 7.08 -19.52 11.37
N ILE A 113 7.99 -20.02 10.52
CA ILE A 113 9.34 -19.47 10.34
C ILE A 113 9.24 -18.04 9.78
N VAL A 114 8.43 -17.84 8.73
CA VAL A 114 8.22 -16.52 8.12
C VAL A 114 7.64 -15.55 9.15
N ASN A 115 6.65 -15.97 9.93
CA ASN A 115 6.04 -15.13 10.97
C ASN A 115 7.00 -14.74 12.09
N VAL A 116 7.91 -15.63 12.46
CA VAL A 116 8.97 -15.32 13.43
C VAL A 116 9.93 -14.28 12.83
N GLN A 117 10.37 -14.43 11.59
CA GLN A 117 11.19 -13.44 10.90
C GLN A 117 10.49 -12.07 10.81
N ARG A 118 9.19 -12.04 10.49
CA ARG A 118 8.40 -10.80 10.44
C ARG A 118 8.33 -10.10 11.81
N LYS A 119 8.17 -10.85 12.90
CA LYS A 119 8.21 -10.30 14.26
C LYS A 119 9.57 -9.68 14.59
N TYR A 120 10.68 -10.35 14.24
CA TYR A 120 12.02 -9.80 14.42
C TYR A 120 12.24 -8.56 13.56
N ARG A 121 11.77 -8.56 12.32
CA ARG A 121 11.81 -7.39 11.42
C ARG A 121 11.08 -6.19 12.03
N LYS A 122 9.87 -6.41 12.55
CA LYS A 122 9.09 -5.36 13.24
C LYS A 122 9.83 -4.83 14.47
N ALA A 123 10.32 -5.70 15.34
CA ALA A 123 11.06 -5.30 16.55
C ALA A 123 12.34 -4.51 16.18
N PHE A 124 13.04 -4.91 15.14
CA PHE A 124 14.19 -4.16 14.61
C PHE A 124 13.79 -2.76 14.16
N LEU A 125 12.71 -2.62 13.37
CA LEU A 125 12.24 -1.31 12.91
C LEU A 125 11.79 -0.41 14.07
N ASP A 126 11.06 -0.96 15.03
CA ASP A 126 10.62 -0.20 16.21
C ASP A 126 11.83 0.34 17.01
N ASN A 127 12.86 -0.47 17.20
CA ASN A 127 14.08 -0.04 17.88
C ASN A 127 14.90 0.95 17.05
N LEU A 128 14.97 0.77 15.74
CA LEU A 128 15.62 1.70 14.81
C LEU A 128 14.95 3.08 14.84
N LEU A 129 13.63 3.12 14.76
CA LEU A 129 12.86 4.36 14.81
C LEU A 129 12.97 5.09 16.15
N CYS A 130 13.13 4.33 17.24
CA CYS A 130 13.35 4.90 18.59
C CYS A 130 14.80 5.30 18.85
N GLY A 131 15.73 5.10 17.90
CA GLY A 131 17.15 5.41 18.07
C GLY A 131 17.85 4.57 19.15
N ARG A 132 17.39 3.33 19.38
CA ARG A 132 17.93 2.46 20.44
C ARG A 132 19.22 1.75 20.05
N TYR A 133 19.55 1.70 18.76
CA TYR A 133 20.74 1.02 18.25
C TYR A 133 21.90 1.99 17.97
N GLY A 134 23.11 1.59 18.30
CA GLY A 134 24.32 2.14 17.70
C GLY A 134 24.49 1.62 16.26
N TRP A 135 25.32 2.33 15.43
CA TRP A 135 25.49 1.97 14.02
C TRP A 135 25.89 0.51 13.79
N ASN A 136 26.92 0.05 14.51
CA ASN A 136 27.44 -1.34 14.33
C ASN A 136 26.40 -2.39 14.71
N GLU A 137 25.63 -2.14 15.77
CA GLU A 137 24.57 -3.02 16.23
C GLU A 137 23.40 -3.05 15.24
N ALA A 138 22.94 -1.88 14.78
CA ALA A 138 21.89 -1.77 13.78
C ALA A 138 22.26 -2.49 12.46
N LYS A 139 23.51 -2.29 12.02
CA LYS A 139 24.03 -2.94 10.82
C LYS A 139 24.07 -4.46 10.96
N TYR A 140 24.57 -4.96 12.07
CA TYR A 140 24.62 -6.41 12.35
C TYR A 140 23.21 -7.00 12.39
N GLN A 141 22.27 -6.38 13.11
CA GLN A 141 20.89 -6.85 13.19
C GLN A 141 20.18 -6.81 11.83
N ALA A 142 20.44 -5.80 11.00
CA ALA A 142 19.90 -5.71 9.66
C ALA A 142 20.43 -6.84 8.76
N GLU A 143 21.73 -7.14 8.81
CA GLU A 143 22.38 -8.23 8.06
C GLU A 143 21.83 -9.61 8.45
N GLU A 144 21.59 -9.85 9.74
CA GLU A 144 20.95 -11.08 10.24
C GLU A 144 19.52 -11.24 9.69
N LEU A 145 18.81 -10.16 9.46
CA LEU A 145 17.48 -10.13 8.83
C LEU A 145 17.50 -10.13 7.30
N GLY A 146 18.70 -10.19 6.70
CA GLY A 146 18.89 -10.18 5.24
C GLY A 146 18.83 -8.79 4.60
N PHE A 147 18.84 -7.71 5.39
CA PHE A 147 18.82 -6.34 4.92
C PHE A 147 20.21 -5.74 4.74
N SER A 148 20.30 -4.70 3.89
CA SER A 148 21.45 -3.82 3.82
C SER A 148 21.05 -2.45 4.36
N LEU A 149 21.44 -2.13 5.60
CA LEU A 149 21.14 -0.85 6.21
C LEU A 149 22.02 0.25 5.58
N PRO A 150 21.45 1.27 4.96
CA PRO A 150 22.23 2.40 4.44
C PRO A 150 22.63 3.36 5.56
N GLU A 151 23.79 4.02 5.42
CA GLU A 151 24.22 5.07 6.35
C GLU A 151 23.32 6.30 6.26
N GLU A 152 22.86 6.60 5.04
CA GLU A 152 21.88 7.66 4.77
C GLU A 152 20.76 7.11 3.90
N GLY A 153 19.53 7.45 4.24
CA GLY A 153 18.37 7.02 3.49
C GLY A 153 17.16 7.94 3.68
N ILE A 154 16.12 7.59 2.97
CA ILE A 154 14.83 8.29 2.96
C ILE A 154 13.80 7.32 3.51
N ALA A 155 13.02 7.74 4.50
CA ALA A 155 11.89 6.97 4.99
C ALA A 155 10.68 7.20 4.07
N ALA A 156 10.14 6.13 3.50
CA ALA A 156 8.84 6.12 2.86
C ALA A 156 7.84 5.37 3.77
N PHE A 157 6.76 6.04 4.12
CA PHE A 157 5.68 5.48 4.94
C PHE A 157 4.47 5.26 4.04
N ILE A 158 4.05 4.00 3.92
CA ILE A 158 2.89 3.59 3.10
C ILE A 158 1.76 3.27 4.06
N SER A 159 0.66 4.00 3.95
CA SER A 159 -0.58 3.77 4.68
C SER A 159 -1.61 3.18 3.72
N PHE A 160 -2.22 2.08 4.13
CA PHE A 160 -3.28 1.38 3.42
C PHE A 160 -4.64 1.72 4.02
N ASN A 161 -5.70 1.43 3.28
CA ASN A 161 -7.04 1.52 3.84
C ASN A 161 -7.27 0.37 4.83
N PRO A 162 -7.51 0.65 6.13
CA PRO A 162 -7.67 -0.37 7.15
C PRO A 162 -8.91 -1.27 6.96
N GLU A 163 -9.87 -0.85 6.13
CA GLU A 163 -11.05 -1.65 5.79
C GLU A 163 -10.75 -2.71 4.73
N THR A 164 -9.74 -2.50 3.88
CA THR A 164 -9.40 -3.38 2.76
C THR A 164 -8.11 -4.16 2.97
N VAL A 165 -7.15 -3.60 3.70
CA VAL A 165 -5.80 -4.17 3.86
C VAL A 165 -5.43 -4.29 5.34
N ASN A 166 -5.07 -5.50 5.74
CA ASN A 166 -4.42 -5.76 7.02
C ASN A 166 -2.99 -6.24 6.73
N VAL A 167 -1.99 -5.40 6.98
CA VAL A 167 -0.58 -5.73 6.73
C VAL A 167 -0.01 -6.82 7.64
N PHE A 168 -0.78 -7.34 8.59
CA PHE A 168 -0.40 -8.52 9.38
C PHE A 168 -1.01 -9.81 8.83
N ASP A 169 -1.84 -9.74 7.78
CA ASP A 169 -2.28 -10.91 7.05
C ASP A 169 -1.13 -11.47 6.20
N ASP A 170 -0.91 -12.77 6.29
CA ASP A 170 0.22 -13.44 5.62
C ASP A 170 0.18 -13.25 4.10
N THR A 171 -1.01 -13.30 3.50
CA THR A 171 -1.18 -13.12 2.06
C THR A 171 -0.86 -11.70 1.60
N CYS A 172 -1.29 -10.69 2.35
CA CYS A 172 -0.95 -9.30 2.07
C CYS A 172 0.55 -9.05 2.20
N LEU A 173 1.18 -9.57 3.26
CA LEU A 173 2.61 -9.41 3.47
C LEU A 173 3.45 -10.09 2.39
N ASP A 174 3.06 -11.28 1.91
CA ASP A 174 3.77 -11.97 0.82
C ASP A 174 3.76 -11.14 -0.47
N VAL A 175 2.63 -10.53 -0.80
CA VAL A 175 2.51 -9.61 -1.95
C VAL A 175 3.41 -8.38 -1.76
N ILE A 176 3.39 -7.77 -0.57
CA ILE A 176 4.22 -6.60 -0.26
C ILE A 176 5.71 -6.96 -0.31
N ASP A 177 6.11 -8.06 0.33
CA ASP A 177 7.50 -8.55 0.35
C ASP A 177 8.01 -8.79 -1.08
N SER A 178 7.21 -9.46 -1.93
CA SER A 178 7.55 -9.73 -3.33
C SER A 178 7.73 -8.44 -4.14
N LEU A 179 6.79 -7.50 -4.05
CA LEU A 179 6.82 -6.26 -4.82
C LEU A 179 7.94 -5.32 -4.36
N VAL A 180 8.15 -5.18 -3.05
CA VAL A 180 9.25 -4.36 -2.51
C VAL A 180 10.61 -4.93 -2.94
N ALA A 181 10.80 -6.25 -2.79
CA ALA A 181 12.03 -6.90 -3.20
C ALA A 181 12.28 -6.81 -4.72
N GLY A 182 11.22 -6.95 -5.53
CA GLY A 182 11.31 -6.89 -6.99
C GLY A 182 11.57 -5.49 -7.55
N ILE A 183 11.09 -4.43 -6.89
CA ILE A 183 11.22 -3.05 -7.37
C ILE A 183 12.40 -2.32 -6.73
N LEU A 184 12.58 -2.45 -5.42
CA LEU A 184 13.58 -1.70 -4.64
C LEU A 184 14.83 -2.54 -4.33
N GLY A 185 14.76 -3.86 -4.54
CA GLY A 185 15.82 -4.81 -4.26
C GLY A 185 15.57 -5.60 -2.97
N SER A 186 16.02 -6.85 -2.97
CA SER A 186 15.80 -7.84 -1.89
C SER A 186 16.44 -7.45 -0.56
N LYS A 187 17.41 -6.54 -0.56
CA LYS A 187 18.11 -6.07 0.65
C LYS A 187 17.57 -4.76 1.22
N THR A 188 16.48 -4.24 0.66
CA THR A 188 15.85 -3.00 1.16
C THR A 188 15.29 -3.21 2.57
N VAL A 189 15.56 -2.29 3.47
CA VAL A 189 15.01 -2.30 4.84
C VAL A 189 13.55 -1.89 4.78
N PHE A 190 12.64 -2.79 5.12
CA PHE A 190 11.20 -2.48 5.18
C PHE A 190 10.47 -3.43 6.11
N GLY A 191 9.26 -3.08 6.49
CA GLY A 191 8.35 -3.94 7.24
C GLY A 191 7.18 -3.19 7.87
N PRO A 192 6.26 -3.94 8.51
CA PRO A 192 5.09 -3.36 9.14
C PRO A 192 5.48 -2.55 10.39
N VAL A 193 4.90 -1.36 10.52
CA VAL A 193 5.05 -0.49 11.70
C VAL A 193 3.73 -0.28 12.42
N GLU A 194 2.62 -0.26 11.69
CA GLU A 194 1.25 -0.16 12.18
C GLU A 194 0.38 -1.26 11.52
N LYS A 195 -0.88 -1.42 11.96
CA LYS A 195 -1.77 -2.48 11.42
C LYS A 195 -2.08 -2.30 9.93
N ASP A 196 -2.06 -1.08 9.48
CA ASP A 196 -2.42 -0.64 8.13
C ASP A 196 -1.28 0.13 7.46
N ALA A 197 -0.04 -0.05 7.94
CA ALA A 197 1.07 0.71 7.40
C ALA A 197 2.42 -0.01 7.46
N ILE A 198 3.23 0.24 6.45
CA ILE A 198 4.63 -0.22 6.35
C ILE A 198 5.59 0.96 6.24
N LEU A 199 6.78 0.75 6.75
CA LEU A 199 7.93 1.62 6.55
C LEU A 199 8.87 0.97 5.54
N ILE A 200 9.42 1.78 4.64
CA ILE A 200 10.53 1.40 3.76
C ILE A 200 11.62 2.44 3.96
N PHE A 201 12.86 2.00 4.19
CA PHE A 201 14.02 2.86 4.30
C PHE A 201 14.93 2.65 3.09
N ILE A 202 14.96 3.64 2.19
CA ILE A 202 15.59 3.59 0.88
C ILE A 202 16.90 4.38 0.94
N PRO A 203 18.03 3.88 0.39
CA PRO A 203 19.27 4.64 0.32
C PRO A 203 19.07 5.99 -0.38
N SER A 204 19.62 7.07 0.19
CA SER A 204 19.51 8.42 -0.38
C SER A 204 20.19 8.56 -1.74
N ALA A 205 21.24 7.76 -1.97
CA ALA A 205 21.98 7.69 -3.22
C ALA A 205 21.28 6.90 -4.33
N GLN A 206 20.09 6.32 -4.09
CA GLN A 206 19.38 5.57 -5.10
C GLN A 206 18.82 6.50 -6.17
N GLU A 207 19.37 6.39 -7.37
CA GLU A 207 18.91 7.14 -8.52
C GLU A 207 17.45 6.80 -8.85
N ASN A 208 16.67 7.81 -9.24
CA ASN A 208 15.27 7.63 -9.65
C ASN A 208 14.34 7.05 -8.57
N PHE A 209 14.65 7.21 -7.26
CA PHE A 209 13.83 6.62 -6.19
C PHE A 209 12.34 7.01 -6.29
N LEU A 210 12.02 8.25 -6.73
CA LEU A 210 10.63 8.67 -6.95
C LEU A 210 9.93 7.86 -8.05
N VAL A 211 10.65 7.49 -9.10
CA VAL A 211 10.11 6.63 -10.18
C VAL A 211 9.83 5.23 -9.62
N LEU A 212 10.74 4.70 -8.80
CA LEU A 212 10.57 3.39 -8.16
C LEU A 212 9.40 3.40 -7.17
N ILE A 213 9.25 4.44 -6.37
CA ILE A 213 8.12 4.60 -5.44
C ILE A 213 6.79 4.74 -6.19
N ASN A 214 6.75 5.48 -7.30
CA ASN A 214 5.55 5.54 -8.15
C ASN A 214 5.20 4.16 -8.72
N LYS A 215 6.19 3.43 -9.23
CA LYS A 215 5.97 2.06 -9.72
C LYS A 215 5.46 1.13 -8.62
N LEU A 216 6.04 1.22 -7.43
CA LEU A 216 5.61 0.45 -6.27
C LEU A 216 4.18 0.81 -5.87
N TYR A 217 3.83 2.10 -5.86
CA TYR A 217 2.48 2.58 -5.59
C TYR A 217 1.45 1.96 -6.54
N GLU A 218 1.68 2.03 -7.85
CA GLU A 218 0.74 1.50 -8.83
C GLU A 218 0.59 -0.02 -8.72
N GLN A 219 1.68 -0.75 -8.51
CA GLN A 219 1.64 -2.21 -8.41
C GLN A 219 1.01 -2.69 -7.09
N LEU A 220 1.32 -2.08 -5.95
CA LEU A 220 0.69 -2.42 -4.67
C LEU A 220 -0.81 -2.10 -4.70
N ARG A 221 -1.18 -0.93 -5.22
CA ARG A 221 -2.57 -0.52 -5.35
C ARG A 221 -3.40 -1.49 -6.18
N ALA A 222 -2.83 -1.97 -7.30
CA ALA A 222 -3.49 -2.94 -8.17
C ALA A 222 -3.58 -4.33 -7.51
N ALA A 223 -2.47 -4.83 -6.93
CA ALA A 223 -2.40 -6.16 -6.33
C ALA A 223 -3.27 -6.31 -5.08
N LEU A 224 -3.36 -5.27 -4.25
CA LEU A 224 -4.15 -5.27 -3.01
C LEU A 224 -5.55 -4.68 -3.21
N ASN A 225 -5.89 -4.24 -4.42
CA ASN A 225 -7.16 -3.55 -4.75
C ASN A 225 -7.47 -2.38 -3.78
N ASP A 226 -6.43 -1.65 -3.36
CA ASP A 226 -6.54 -0.56 -2.40
C ASP A 226 -6.52 0.81 -3.08
N SER A 227 -7.69 1.40 -3.27
CA SER A 227 -7.84 2.75 -3.80
C SER A 227 -7.54 3.85 -2.77
N GLY A 228 -7.47 3.48 -1.49
CA GLY A 228 -7.21 4.38 -0.35
C GLY A 228 -5.74 4.55 -0.01
N MET A 229 -4.84 3.75 -0.59
CA MET A 229 -3.42 3.77 -0.28
C MET A 229 -2.77 5.14 -0.53
N ILE A 230 -1.92 5.55 0.41
CA ILE A 230 -1.21 6.84 0.38
C ILE A 230 0.24 6.61 0.78
N ILE A 231 1.17 7.31 0.13
CA ILE A 231 2.60 7.26 0.46
C ILE A 231 3.07 8.64 0.94
N GLY A 232 3.72 8.67 2.10
CA GLY A 232 4.48 9.81 2.59
C GLY A 232 5.97 9.56 2.47
N ILE A 233 6.73 10.59 2.09
CA ILE A 233 8.17 10.52 1.91
C ILE A 233 8.81 11.59 2.80
N GLY A 234 9.69 11.18 3.71
CA GLY A 234 10.49 12.06 4.54
C GLY A 234 11.67 12.67 3.78
N ARG A 235 12.51 13.42 4.48
CA ARG A 235 13.79 13.89 3.92
C ARG A 235 14.89 12.85 4.13
N ALA A 236 15.94 12.95 3.32
CA ALA A 236 17.15 12.17 3.54
C ALA A 236 17.69 12.43 4.96
N ALA A 237 18.06 11.35 5.64
CA ALA A 237 18.53 11.38 7.01
C ALA A 237 19.58 10.28 7.21
N THR A 238 20.50 10.52 8.14
CA THR A 238 21.37 9.45 8.62
C THR A 238 20.56 8.37 9.33
N PHE A 239 21.12 7.18 9.47
CA PHE A 239 20.42 6.11 10.18
C PHE A 239 20.04 6.52 11.61
N MET A 240 20.82 7.38 12.28
CA MET A 240 20.51 7.92 13.61
C MET A 240 19.24 8.77 13.64
N ASP A 241 18.96 9.45 12.54
CA ASP A 241 17.83 10.36 12.38
C ASP A 241 16.68 9.76 11.57
N VAL A 242 16.70 8.43 11.29
CA VAL A 242 15.63 7.76 10.53
C VAL A 242 14.25 7.97 11.15
N GLY A 243 14.16 8.05 12.50
CA GLY A 243 12.93 8.37 13.20
C GLY A 243 12.37 9.75 12.86
N LYS A 244 13.25 10.74 12.60
CA LYS A 244 12.83 12.08 12.13
C LYS A 244 12.29 12.01 10.71
N SER A 245 13.01 11.33 9.80
CA SER A 245 12.54 11.13 8.41
C SER A 245 11.19 10.40 8.37
N PHE A 246 11.00 9.39 9.23
CA PHE A 246 9.73 8.68 9.38
C PHE A 246 8.61 9.60 9.89
N ALA A 247 8.86 10.41 10.91
CA ALA A 247 7.90 11.38 11.43
C ALA A 247 7.50 12.43 10.37
N GLU A 248 8.45 12.83 9.52
CA GLU A 248 8.21 13.70 8.38
C GLU A 248 7.35 13.03 7.31
N ALA A 249 7.61 11.76 6.99
CA ALA A 249 6.82 10.97 6.06
C ALA A 249 5.35 10.84 6.53
N LYS A 250 5.12 10.55 7.81
CA LYS A 250 3.78 10.54 8.40
C LYS A 250 3.09 11.91 8.33
N SER A 251 3.84 12.97 8.61
CA SER A 251 3.33 14.34 8.51
C SER A 251 2.99 14.71 7.08
N ALA A 252 3.76 14.23 6.10
CA ALA A 252 3.48 14.45 4.69
C ALA A 252 2.14 13.84 4.27
N ILE A 253 1.83 12.62 4.73
CA ILE A 253 0.50 12.01 4.50
C ILE A 253 -0.59 12.88 5.14
N LYS A 254 -0.46 13.24 6.43
CA LYS A 254 -1.47 14.02 7.13
C LYS A 254 -1.78 15.33 6.41
N ILE A 255 -0.75 16.07 5.99
CA ILE A 255 -0.90 17.35 5.31
C ILE A 255 -1.41 17.15 3.87
N GLY A 256 -0.81 16.21 3.12
CA GLY A 256 -1.16 15.97 1.71
C GLY A 256 -2.58 15.45 1.53
N SER A 257 -3.05 14.56 2.41
CA SER A 257 -4.44 14.09 2.42
C SER A 257 -5.42 15.20 2.72
N PHE A 258 -5.07 16.06 3.66
CA PHE A 258 -5.87 17.21 4.03
C PHE A 258 -6.03 18.20 2.87
N LEU A 259 -4.96 18.42 2.11
CA LEU A 259 -4.96 19.26 0.92
C LEU A 259 -5.58 18.58 -0.31
N ASN A 260 -5.97 17.31 -0.19
CA ASN A 260 -6.52 16.49 -1.28
C ASN A 260 -5.67 16.52 -2.57
N LEU A 261 -4.34 16.49 -2.41
CA LEU A 261 -3.40 16.53 -3.53
C LEU A 261 -3.40 15.20 -4.30
N ASN A 262 -3.23 15.26 -5.60
CA ASN A 262 -3.01 14.10 -6.47
C ASN A 262 -1.65 14.24 -7.19
N PRO A 263 -0.89 13.14 -7.38
CA PRO A 263 -1.14 11.77 -6.91
C PRO A 263 -1.02 11.66 -5.37
N LYS A 264 -1.52 10.58 -4.78
CA LYS A 264 -1.46 10.30 -3.32
C LYS A 264 -0.06 9.89 -2.83
N ILE A 265 0.97 10.55 -3.34
CA ILE A 265 2.38 10.40 -2.95
C ILE A 265 2.89 11.78 -2.54
N TYR A 266 3.15 11.94 -1.26
CA TYR A 266 3.45 13.25 -0.68
C TYR A 266 4.88 13.29 -0.14
N SER A 267 5.73 14.11 -0.75
CA SER A 267 7.07 14.38 -0.23
C SER A 267 7.01 15.53 0.78
N PHE A 268 7.57 15.32 1.97
CA PHE A 268 7.63 16.35 3.00
C PHE A 268 8.37 17.61 2.52
N SER A 269 9.46 17.43 1.74
CA SER A 269 10.17 18.56 1.14
C SER A 269 9.33 19.32 0.12
N GLY A 270 8.44 18.63 -0.61
CA GLY A 270 7.57 19.22 -1.63
C GLY A 270 6.38 20.00 -1.06
N LEU A 271 6.06 19.84 0.22
CA LEU A 271 4.94 20.55 0.86
C LEU A 271 5.19 22.05 1.09
N GLY A 272 6.42 22.53 0.89
CA GLY A 272 6.74 23.95 1.02
C GLY A 272 6.32 24.55 2.35
N PHE A 273 5.55 25.63 2.31
CA PHE A 273 5.00 26.34 3.47
C PHE A 273 4.19 25.44 4.42
N TYR A 274 3.43 24.48 3.91
CA TYR A 274 2.57 23.61 4.72
C TYR A 274 3.33 22.79 5.76
N ARG A 275 4.65 22.63 5.62
CA ARG A 275 5.51 21.98 6.64
C ARG A 275 5.51 22.73 7.99
N LEU A 276 5.29 24.04 7.97
CA LEU A 276 5.26 24.89 9.17
C LEU A 276 4.00 24.67 10.00
N LEU A 277 2.95 24.06 9.41
CA LEU A 277 1.69 23.76 10.08
C LEU A 277 1.76 22.54 11.03
N LYS A 278 2.94 22.00 11.28
CA LYS A 278 3.17 20.85 12.20
C LYS A 278 3.25 21.21 13.68
N LEU A 279 2.98 22.45 14.07
CA LEU A 279 3.10 22.89 15.47
C LEU A 279 1.95 22.33 16.33
N PRO A 280 2.18 22.02 17.63
CA PRO A 280 1.10 21.74 18.57
C PRO A 280 0.13 22.96 18.62
N ASP A 281 -1.15 22.70 18.75
CA ASP A 281 -2.22 23.72 18.78
C ASP A 281 -2.42 24.56 17.50
N VAL A 282 -1.84 24.11 16.38
CA VAL A 282 -1.96 24.80 15.08
C VAL A 282 -3.41 24.94 14.62
N ASP A 283 -4.27 23.96 14.92
CA ASP A 283 -5.65 23.97 14.43
C ASP A 283 -6.44 25.20 14.96
N ALA A 284 -6.21 25.56 16.22
CA ALA A 284 -6.83 26.76 16.80
C ALA A 284 -6.26 28.07 16.22
N GLU A 285 -4.95 28.10 15.95
CA GLU A 285 -4.28 29.28 15.38
C GLU A 285 -4.61 29.45 13.90
N ILE A 286 -4.72 28.36 13.14
CA ILE A 286 -5.22 28.38 11.76
C ILE A 286 -6.63 28.95 11.69
N ALA A 287 -7.52 28.53 12.60
CA ALA A 287 -8.87 29.05 12.66
C ALA A 287 -8.91 30.56 12.95
N ARG A 288 -8.08 31.03 13.91
CA ARG A 288 -7.95 32.46 14.21
C ARG A 288 -7.42 33.26 13.02
N TYR A 289 -6.36 32.75 12.39
CA TYR A 289 -5.76 33.41 11.22
C TYR A 289 -6.76 33.55 10.06
N TYR A 290 -7.56 32.52 9.83
CA TYR A 290 -8.66 32.57 8.88
C TYR A 290 -9.71 33.60 9.27
N ASP A 291 -10.08 33.65 10.55
CA ASP A 291 -11.05 34.62 11.08
C ASP A 291 -10.59 36.06 10.89
N ASP A 292 -9.31 36.31 11.06
CA ASP A 292 -8.73 37.64 10.93
C ASP A 292 -8.70 38.12 9.46
N TYR A 293 -8.34 37.26 8.52
CA TYR A 293 -8.04 37.68 7.15
C TYR A 293 -9.11 37.31 6.12
N LEU A 294 -9.80 36.18 6.21
CA LEU A 294 -10.76 35.75 5.17
C LEU A 294 -12.22 35.72 5.62
N ARG A 295 -12.51 35.51 6.90
CA ARG A 295 -13.88 35.49 7.40
C ARG A 295 -14.68 36.78 7.08
N PRO A 296 -14.09 38.00 7.06
CA PRO A 296 -14.79 39.21 6.65
C PRO A 296 -15.37 39.14 5.24
N LEU A 297 -14.75 38.35 4.33
CA LEU A 297 -15.26 38.14 2.97
C LEU A 297 -16.49 37.24 2.93
N GLN A 298 -16.51 36.19 3.78
CA GLN A 298 -17.63 35.25 3.84
C GLN A 298 -18.88 35.83 4.52
N LYS A 299 -18.73 36.63 5.55
CA LYS A 299 -19.86 37.21 6.29
C LYS A 299 -20.78 38.08 5.41
N LYS A 300 -20.27 38.59 4.31
CA LYS A 300 -21.02 39.50 3.42
C LYS A 300 -21.72 38.76 2.27
N GLU A 301 -21.32 37.53 1.99
CA GLU A 301 -21.89 36.69 0.94
C GLU A 301 -22.61 35.50 1.58
N LEU A 302 -23.92 35.47 1.53
CA LEU A 302 -24.77 34.39 2.05
C LEU A 302 -24.58 33.01 1.36
N ASN A 303 -23.71 32.94 0.36
CA ASN A 303 -23.43 31.73 -0.41
C ASN A 303 -21.99 31.24 -0.19
N LYS A 304 -21.81 29.91 0.03
CA LYS A 304 -20.53 29.20 0.23
C LYS A 304 -19.48 29.40 -0.89
N ASP A 305 -19.83 29.96 -2.03
CA ASP A 305 -18.96 30.25 -3.17
C ASP A 305 -18.66 31.76 -3.28
N SER A 306 -17.88 32.24 -2.31
CA SER A 306 -17.52 33.68 -2.28
C SER A 306 -16.82 34.12 -3.58
N VAL A 307 -17.49 34.90 -4.38
CA VAL A 307 -16.95 35.48 -5.62
C VAL A 307 -15.71 36.32 -5.34
N LEU A 308 -15.63 36.94 -4.15
CA LEU A 308 -14.50 37.76 -3.74
C LEU A 308 -13.27 36.88 -3.46
N ILE A 309 -13.44 35.74 -2.79
CA ILE A 309 -12.35 34.80 -2.52
C ILE A 309 -11.79 34.23 -3.85
N LYS A 310 -12.68 33.83 -4.78
CA LYS A 310 -12.26 33.35 -6.11
C LYS A 310 -11.55 34.46 -6.90
N THR A 311 -12.01 35.73 -6.78
CA THR A 311 -11.33 36.85 -7.45
C THR A 311 -9.96 37.13 -6.84
N LEU A 312 -9.83 37.06 -5.52
CA LEU A 312 -8.58 37.24 -4.82
C LEU A 312 -7.57 36.12 -5.19
N ALA A 313 -7.98 34.88 -5.17
CA ALA A 313 -7.13 33.74 -5.56
C ALA A 313 -6.63 33.91 -6.99
N CYS A 314 -7.50 34.16 -7.95
CA CYS A 314 -7.13 34.38 -9.33
C CYS A 314 -6.20 35.62 -9.50
N PHE A 315 -6.41 36.70 -8.74
CA PHE A 315 -5.59 37.91 -8.78
C PHE A 315 -4.16 37.64 -8.28
N ILE A 316 -4.02 36.87 -7.20
CA ILE A 316 -2.72 36.45 -6.65
C ILE A 316 -2.00 35.51 -7.62
N GLU A 317 -2.68 34.48 -8.14
CA GLU A 317 -2.11 33.52 -9.08
C GLU A 317 -1.61 34.16 -10.37
N ASN A 318 -2.17 35.28 -10.77
CA ASN A 318 -1.76 36.05 -11.95
C ASN A 318 -0.86 37.25 -11.63
N GLY A 319 -0.08 37.14 -10.55
CA GLY A 319 0.94 38.13 -10.21
C GLY A 319 0.39 39.51 -9.92
N TYR A 320 -0.84 39.61 -9.36
CA TYR A 320 -1.52 40.86 -9.03
C TYR A 320 -1.88 41.72 -10.26
N SER A 321 -2.05 41.08 -11.43
CA SER A 321 -2.41 41.74 -12.68
C SER A 321 -3.93 41.83 -12.82
N TYR A 322 -4.46 43.06 -12.82
CA TYR A 322 -5.92 43.33 -13.07
C TYR A 322 -6.34 42.85 -14.47
N GLN A 323 -5.45 43.00 -15.47
CA GLN A 323 -5.78 42.66 -16.86
C GLN A 323 -5.85 41.15 -17.06
N ASP A 324 -4.86 40.40 -16.55
CA ASP A 324 -4.80 38.96 -16.75
C ASP A 324 -5.87 38.23 -15.91
N THR A 325 -6.12 38.69 -14.69
CA THR A 325 -7.28 38.26 -13.87
C THR A 325 -8.60 38.47 -14.59
N ALA A 326 -8.78 39.64 -15.18
CA ALA A 326 -10.01 39.97 -15.92
C ALA A 326 -10.22 39.03 -17.12
N LYS A 327 -9.15 38.71 -17.88
CA LYS A 327 -9.22 37.78 -19.00
C LYS A 327 -9.64 36.38 -18.54
N ILE A 328 -9.02 35.88 -17.48
CA ILE A 328 -9.26 34.51 -16.95
C ILE A 328 -10.66 34.38 -16.38
N MET A 329 -11.14 35.42 -15.66
CA MET A 329 -12.46 35.43 -15.07
C MET A 329 -13.58 35.85 -16.03
N TYR A 330 -13.26 36.16 -17.27
CA TYR A 330 -14.22 36.74 -18.27
C TYR A 330 -14.92 37.98 -17.78
N LEU A 331 -14.17 38.90 -17.14
CA LEU A 331 -14.69 40.15 -16.57
C LEU A 331 -14.01 41.36 -17.21
N HIS A 332 -14.63 42.53 -17.01
CA HIS A 332 -13.94 43.79 -17.35
C HIS A 332 -12.89 44.14 -16.27
N PRO A 333 -11.73 44.69 -16.61
CA PRO A 333 -10.67 45.04 -15.64
C PRO A 333 -11.16 45.95 -14.50
N ASN A 334 -12.07 46.86 -14.78
CA ASN A 334 -12.66 47.72 -13.75
C ASN A 334 -13.51 46.94 -12.72
N THR A 335 -14.17 45.86 -13.13
CA THR A 335 -14.90 44.98 -12.22
C THR A 335 -13.92 44.26 -11.26
N VAL A 336 -12.82 43.77 -11.76
CA VAL A 336 -11.77 43.17 -10.94
C VAL A 336 -11.21 44.20 -9.96
N ARG A 337 -10.90 45.42 -10.45
CA ARG A 337 -10.41 46.52 -9.63
C ARG A 337 -11.38 46.89 -8.50
N TYR A 338 -12.67 46.96 -8.80
CA TYR A 338 -13.72 47.21 -7.81
C TYR A 338 -13.78 46.10 -6.77
N ARG A 339 -13.72 44.82 -7.19
CA ARG A 339 -13.74 43.68 -6.26
C ARG A 339 -12.52 43.67 -5.35
N ILE A 340 -11.32 43.88 -5.87
CA ILE A 340 -10.09 43.96 -5.07
C ILE A 340 -10.16 45.12 -4.07
N ALA A 341 -10.59 46.32 -4.47
CA ALA A 341 -10.76 47.43 -3.54
C ALA A 341 -11.78 47.12 -2.43
N ASN A 342 -12.85 46.36 -2.74
CA ASN A 342 -13.80 45.90 -1.75
C ASN A 342 -13.19 44.87 -0.79
N ILE A 343 -12.34 43.94 -1.28
CA ILE A 343 -11.59 42.99 -0.45
C ILE A 343 -10.65 43.73 0.52
N GLU A 344 -9.86 44.67 0.00
CA GLU A 344 -8.94 45.48 0.83
C GLU A 344 -9.72 46.22 1.96
N LYS A 345 -10.87 46.79 1.63
CA LYS A 345 -11.72 47.46 2.61
C LYS A 345 -12.30 46.51 3.67
N LEU A 346 -12.78 45.33 3.26
CA LEU A 346 -13.40 44.34 4.16
C LEU A 346 -12.39 43.70 5.09
N CYS A 347 -11.23 43.33 4.56
CA CYS A 347 -10.16 42.66 5.32
C CYS A 347 -9.24 43.68 6.02
N ARG A 348 -9.40 44.98 5.79
CA ARG A 348 -8.55 46.06 6.31
C ARG A 348 -7.07 45.86 5.95
N VAL A 349 -6.80 45.43 4.75
CA VAL A 349 -5.44 45.20 4.18
C VAL A 349 -5.24 46.12 2.98
N ASN A 350 -3.97 46.31 2.64
CA ASN A 350 -3.56 47.02 1.41
C ASN A 350 -2.59 46.17 0.62
N LEU A 351 -3.05 45.56 -0.47
CA LEU A 351 -2.28 44.65 -1.29
C LEU A 351 -1.09 45.30 -2.04
N LYS A 352 -0.85 46.60 -1.82
CA LYS A 352 0.40 47.23 -2.23
C LYS A 352 1.57 46.93 -1.29
N TYR A 353 1.29 46.61 -0.02
CA TYR A 353 2.31 46.22 0.98
C TYR A 353 2.61 44.74 0.90
N ALA A 354 3.90 44.39 0.99
CA ALA A 354 4.35 43.01 0.86
C ALA A 354 3.80 42.12 1.99
N ASP A 355 3.73 42.63 3.22
CA ASP A 355 3.26 41.87 4.37
C ASP A 355 1.76 41.54 4.25
N ASP A 356 0.94 42.49 3.82
CA ASP A 356 -0.49 42.26 3.60
C ASP A 356 -0.75 41.26 2.47
N ARG A 357 0.04 41.31 1.40
CA ARG A 357 0.00 40.31 0.32
C ARG A 357 0.31 38.93 0.86
N LEU A 358 1.43 38.79 1.60
CA LEU A 358 1.84 37.52 2.19
C LEU A 358 0.77 36.97 3.11
N ASN A 359 0.18 37.79 3.97
CA ASN A 359 -0.87 37.37 4.88
C ASN A 359 -2.11 36.86 4.13
N MET A 360 -2.53 37.54 3.06
CA MET A 360 -3.68 37.10 2.25
C MET A 360 -3.35 35.84 1.44
N GLU A 361 -2.12 35.69 0.93
CA GLU A 361 -1.66 34.44 0.29
C GLU A 361 -1.66 33.27 1.26
N ILE A 362 -1.14 33.47 2.47
CA ILE A 362 -1.15 32.44 3.54
C ILE A 362 -2.60 32.09 3.90
N ALA A 363 -3.46 33.08 4.10
CA ALA A 363 -4.85 32.87 4.45
C ALA A 363 -5.59 32.02 3.40
N LEU A 364 -5.38 32.27 2.10
CA LEU A 364 -5.92 31.43 1.03
C LEU A 364 -5.37 30.01 1.03
N LYS A 365 -4.09 29.85 1.34
CA LYS A 365 -3.45 28.52 1.40
C LYS A 365 -3.92 27.68 2.58
N ILE A 366 -4.33 28.29 3.69
CA ILE A 366 -4.89 27.57 4.84
C ILE A 366 -6.40 27.33 4.71
N LEU A 367 -7.10 28.00 3.79
CA LEU A 367 -8.54 27.83 3.58
C LEU A 367 -8.97 26.36 3.37
N PRO A 368 -8.27 25.53 2.55
CA PRO A 368 -8.57 24.10 2.42
C PRO A 368 -8.41 23.32 3.72
N LEU A 369 -7.59 23.83 4.65
CA LEU A 369 -7.35 23.21 5.94
C LEU A 369 -8.54 23.31 6.91
N LEU A 370 -9.47 24.20 6.66
CA LEU A 370 -10.65 24.46 7.49
C LEU A 370 -11.94 23.85 6.94
N ASN A 371 -11.94 23.46 5.66
CA ASN A 371 -13.09 22.85 4.97
C ASN A 371 -12.65 21.54 4.33
N PRO A 372 -12.48 20.44 5.10
CA PRO A 372 -12.11 19.13 4.58
C PRO A 372 -13.18 18.49 3.71
#